data_b2a9f093f6a68f3b9bf52a685812d706
#
_entry.id   b2a9f093f6a68f3b9bf52a685812d706
#
_cell.length_a   1.000
_cell.length_b   1.000
_cell.length_c   1.000
_cell.angle_alpha   90.00
_cell.angle_beta   90.00
_cell.angle_gamma   90.00
#
_symmetry.space_group_name_H-M   'P 1'
#
loop_
_entity.id
_entity.type
_entity.pdbx_description
1 polymer ?
#
loop_
_entity_poly.entity_id
_entity_poly.type
_entity_poly.pdbx_seq_one_letter_code
_entity_poly.pdbx_strand_id
1 'polypeptide(L)'
;MDTNFPRVNQLPPYVFDEIGTLKAAARQAGEDIIDFGMGNPDQPTPDMIVDKLRESVLKPATHRYSQSKGIPRLRKSICDWYERKYSVILDPNSEAVVTMGSKEGLGHLALAR
;
A
#
# COMPACT_ATOMS: atom_id res chain seq x y z
N MET A 1 10.46 -29.37 -17.15
CA MET A 1 9.15 -28.83 -16.74
C MET A 1 8.67 -27.91 -17.86
N ASP A 2 7.45 -28.08 -18.33
CA ASP A 2 6.85 -27.12 -19.27
C ASP A 2 6.58 -25.81 -18.52
N THR A 3 7.22 -24.72 -18.95
CA THR A 3 7.09 -23.38 -18.39
C THR A 3 6.15 -22.50 -19.20
N ASN A 4 5.40 -23.08 -20.13
CA ASN A 4 4.45 -22.37 -20.94
C ASN A 4 3.13 -22.16 -20.17
N PHE A 5 2.81 -20.91 -19.88
CA PHE A 5 1.58 -20.49 -19.20
C PHE A 5 0.69 -19.69 -20.19
N PRO A 6 -0.18 -20.34 -20.99
CA PRO A 6 -0.91 -19.68 -22.08
C PRO A 6 -1.71 -18.43 -21.65
N ARG A 7 -2.29 -18.46 -20.44
CA ARG A 7 -3.05 -17.31 -19.92
C ARG A 7 -2.16 -16.12 -19.57
N VAL A 8 -0.95 -16.40 -19.06
CA VAL A 8 0.03 -15.34 -18.75
C VAL A 8 0.59 -14.74 -20.04
N ASN A 9 0.85 -15.59 -21.05
CA ASN A 9 1.37 -15.15 -22.34
C ASN A 9 0.38 -14.27 -23.14
N GLN A 10 -0.91 -14.30 -22.79
CA GLN A 10 -1.93 -13.46 -23.40
C GLN A 10 -2.08 -12.08 -22.73
N LEU A 11 -1.44 -11.89 -21.56
CA LEU A 11 -1.48 -10.58 -20.90
C LEU A 11 -0.63 -9.58 -21.68
N PRO A 12 -1.15 -8.37 -21.93
CA PRO A 12 -0.33 -7.32 -22.51
C PRO A 12 0.84 -6.97 -21.59
N PRO A 13 1.96 -6.50 -22.13
CA PRO A 13 3.06 -5.98 -21.31
C PRO A 13 2.56 -4.92 -20.33
N TYR A 14 3.13 -4.92 -19.13
CA TYR A 14 2.78 -3.88 -18.16
C TYR A 14 3.44 -2.56 -18.55
N VAL A 15 2.63 -1.59 -18.92
CA VAL A 15 3.07 -0.32 -19.51
C VAL A 15 4.12 0.42 -18.67
N PHE A 16 4.05 0.33 -17.34
CA PHE A 16 5.04 0.98 -16.46
C PHE A 16 6.41 0.31 -16.48
N ASP A 17 6.50 -0.99 -16.79
CA ASP A 17 7.77 -1.70 -16.98
C ASP A 17 8.43 -1.26 -18.27
N GLU A 18 7.66 -1.11 -19.36
CA GLU A 18 8.18 -0.60 -20.64
C GLU A 18 8.70 0.84 -20.48
N ILE A 19 7.92 1.72 -19.86
CA ILE A 19 8.32 3.10 -19.57
C ILE A 19 9.54 3.12 -18.65
N GLY A 20 9.59 2.23 -17.64
CA GLY A 20 10.74 2.07 -16.75
C GLY A 20 12.03 1.74 -17.50
N THR A 21 11.93 0.81 -18.45
CA THR A 21 13.06 0.40 -19.32
C THR A 21 13.54 1.55 -20.20
N LEU A 22 12.62 2.27 -20.83
CA LEU A 22 12.94 3.45 -21.65
C LEU A 22 13.64 4.55 -20.85
N LYS A 23 13.10 4.87 -19.66
CA LYS A 23 13.73 5.85 -18.75
C LYS A 23 15.13 5.43 -18.31
N ALA A 24 15.32 4.15 -18.01
CA ALA A 24 16.64 3.64 -17.61
C ALA A 24 17.66 3.76 -18.76
N ALA A 25 17.28 3.40 -19.98
CA ALA A 25 18.13 3.52 -21.16
C ALA A 25 18.51 4.99 -21.46
N ALA A 26 17.56 5.90 -21.39
CA ALA A 26 17.81 7.32 -21.63
C ALA A 26 18.73 7.92 -20.55
N ARG A 27 18.55 7.59 -19.26
CA ARG A 27 19.49 8.00 -18.21
C ARG A 27 20.91 7.46 -18.41
N GLN A 28 21.04 6.21 -18.87
CA GLN A 28 22.35 5.64 -19.21
C GLN A 28 23.02 6.37 -20.41
N ALA A 29 22.21 6.90 -21.32
CA ALA A 29 22.69 7.73 -22.42
C ALA A 29 23.06 9.17 -21.98
N GLY A 30 22.88 9.52 -20.73
CA GLY A 30 23.19 10.84 -20.16
C GLY A 30 22.09 11.89 -20.35
N GLU A 31 20.89 11.47 -20.74
CA GLU A 31 19.75 12.39 -20.88
C GLU A 31 19.20 12.84 -19.52
N ASP A 32 18.89 14.13 -19.41
CA ASP A 32 18.19 14.71 -18.26
C ASP A 32 16.67 14.49 -18.41
N ILE A 33 16.14 13.52 -17.64
CA ILE A 33 14.75 13.11 -17.75
C ILE A 33 13.91 13.74 -16.65
N ILE A 34 12.91 14.49 -17.04
CA ILE A 34 11.83 14.97 -16.16
C ILE A 34 10.70 13.96 -16.18
N ASP A 35 10.49 13.27 -15.05
CA ASP A 35 9.55 12.15 -14.94
C ASP A 35 8.22 12.56 -14.30
N PHE A 36 7.17 12.67 -15.10
CA PHE A 36 5.79 12.87 -14.66
C PHE A 36 4.93 11.60 -14.77
N GLY A 37 5.55 10.44 -14.98
CA GLY A 37 4.83 9.18 -15.23
C GLY A 37 4.13 8.59 -14.03
N MET A 38 4.58 8.91 -12.81
CA MET A 38 4.00 8.37 -11.58
C MET A 38 3.97 9.42 -10.48
N GLY A 39 2.80 9.64 -9.89
CA GLY A 39 2.60 10.55 -8.76
C GLY A 39 3.05 9.95 -7.43
N ASN A 40 4.35 9.70 -7.27
CA ASN A 40 4.89 9.29 -5.97
C ASN A 40 5.08 10.50 -5.06
N PRO A 41 4.88 10.35 -3.74
CA PRO A 41 5.30 11.36 -2.78
C PRO A 41 6.82 11.61 -2.91
N ASP A 42 7.22 12.86 -3.00
CA ASP A 42 8.62 13.30 -3.10
C ASP A 42 9.23 13.66 -1.74
N GLN A 43 8.38 13.83 -0.72
CA GLN A 43 8.81 14.16 0.63
C GLN A 43 9.02 12.89 1.48
N PRO A 44 10.01 12.87 2.36
CA PRO A 44 10.23 11.74 3.26
C PRO A 44 9.06 11.59 4.24
N THR A 45 8.90 10.37 4.72
CA THR A 45 7.95 10.10 5.83
C THR A 45 8.36 10.91 7.06
N PRO A 46 7.41 11.57 7.76
CA PRO A 46 7.72 12.32 8.99
C PRO A 46 8.47 11.48 10.03
N ASP A 47 9.49 12.05 10.65
CA ASP A 47 10.40 11.37 11.60
C ASP A 47 9.64 10.65 12.72
N MET A 48 8.57 11.27 13.26
CA MET A 48 7.75 10.66 14.30
C MET A 48 7.15 9.29 13.89
N ILE A 49 6.85 9.10 12.60
CA ILE A 49 6.32 7.83 12.06
C ILE A 49 7.49 6.84 11.93
N VAL A 50 8.61 7.28 11.40
CA VAL A 50 9.82 6.47 11.25
C VAL A 50 10.29 5.96 12.61
N ASP A 51 10.38 6.84 13.62
CA ASP A 51 10.81 6.48 14.97
C ASP A 51 9.83 5.50 15.63
N LYS A 52 8.53 5.68 15.41
CA LYS A 52 7.52 4.74 15.92
C LYS A 52 7.63 3.36 15.26
N LEU A 53 7.95 3.29 13.98
CA LEU A 53 8.22 2.04 13.29
C LEU A 53 9.49 1.36 13.88
N ARG A 54 10.58 2.13 14.07
CA ARG A 54 11.82 1.62 14.68
C ARG A 54 11.57 1.05 16.07
N GLU A 55 10.86 1.80 16.93
CA GLU A 55 10.47 1.32 18.26
C GLU A 55 9.67 0.01 18.18
N SER A 56 8.76 -0.08 17.23
CA SER A 56 7.88 -1.24 17.10
C SER A 56 8.61 -2.47 16.58
N VAL A 57 9.50 -2.30 15.61
CA VAL A 57 10.24 -3.42 15.00
C VAL A 57 11.25 -4.06 15.95
N LEU A 58 11.68 -3.34 17.00
CA LEU A 58 12.56 -3.88 18.02
C LEU A 58 11.84 -4.76 19.06
N LYS A 59 10.51 -4.81 19.01
CA LYS A 59 9.71 -5.60 19.97
C LYS A 59 9.34 -6.95 19.36
N PRO A 60 9.89 -8.09 19.85
CA PRO A 60 9.58 -9.42 19.28
C PRO A 60 8.08 -9.75 19.25
N ALA A 61 7.28 -9.17 20.15
CA ALA A 61 5.84 -9.38 20.19
C ALA A 61 5.11 -8.85 18.95
N THR A 62 5.74 -7.97 18.15
CA THR A 62 5.17 -7.45 16.90
C THR A 62 5.50 -8.28 15.67
N HIS A 63 6.38 -9.31 15.79
CA HIS A 63 6.82 -10.19 14.71
C HIS A 63 5.87 -11.40 14.54
N ARG A 64 4.59 -11.15 14.44
CA ARG A 64 3.58 -12.21 14.33
C ARG A 64 2.79 -12.08 13.03
N TYR A 65 2.02 -13.11 12.72
CA TYR A 65 1.05 -13.03 11.65
C TYR A 65 0.10 -11.84 11.86
N SER A 66 -0.23 -11.18 10.75
CA SER A 66 -1.25 -10.13 10.77
C SER A 66 -2.62 -10.69 11.15
N GLN A 67 -3.42 -9.89 11.82
CA GLN A 67 -4.82 -10.21 12.06
C GLN A 67 -5.65 -9.80 10.84
N SER A 68 -6.58 -10.66 10.40
CA SER A 68 -7.38 -10.45 9.19
C SER A 68 -8.14 -9.11 9.15
N LYS A 69 -8.63 -8.65 10.28
CA LYS A 69 -9.32 -7.34 10.41
C LYS A 69 -8.38 -6.19 10.80
N GLY A 70 -7.09 -6.47 11.01
CA GLY A 70 -6.17 -5.56 11.68
C GLY A 70 -6.23 -5.62 13.21
N ILE A 71 -5.17 -5.15 13.88
CA ILE A 71 -5.09 -5.18 15.34
C ILE A 71 -6.14 -4.26 15.97
N PRO A 72 -6.76 -4.66 17.12
CA PRO A 72 -7.84 -3.89 17.74
C PRO A 72 -7.45 -2.44 18.04
N ARG A 73 -6.21 -2.20 18.48
CA ARG A 73 -5.70 -0.86 18.77
C ARG A 73 -5.69 0.04 17.53
N LEU A 74 -5.31 -0.47 16.37
CA LEU A 74 -5.31 0.29 15.13
C LEU A 74 -6.73 0.64 14.70
N ARG A 75 -7.65 -0.34 14.74
CA ARG A 75 -9.07 -0.11 14.40
C ARG A 75 -9.70 0.94 15.32
N LYS A 76 -9.44 0.84 16.64
CA LYS A 76 -9.90 1.87 17.59
C LYS A 76 -9.31 3.25 17.23
N SER A 77 -8.01 3.34 16.95
CA SER A 77 -7.38 4.61 16.59
C SER A 77 -7.96 5.23 15.31
N ILE A 78 -8.34 4.40 14.35
CA ILE A 78 -9.04 4.85 13.13
C ILE A 78 -10.39 5.45 13.49
N CYS A 79 -11.21 4.75 14.29
CA CYS A 79 -12.52 5.23 14.73
C CYS A 79 -12.41 6.55 15.53
N ASP A 80 -11.49 6.60 16.49
CA ASP A 80 -11.23 7.81 17.29
C ASP A 80 -10.78 9.00 16.40
N TRP A 81 -10.05 8.73 15.31
CA TRP A 81 -9.65 9.75 14.36
C TRP A 81 -10.85 10.27 13.55
N TYR A 82 -11.74 9.39 13.07
CA TYR A 82 -12.97 9.76 12.37
C TYR A 82 -13.90 10.59 13.26
N GLU A 83 -14.03 10.20 14.53
CA GLU A 83 -14.82 10.97 15.48
C GLU A 83 -14.28 12.38 15.66
N ARG A 84 -12.97 12.52 15.92
CA ARG A 84 -12.33 13.86 16.11
C ARG A 84 -12.36 14.72 14.85
N LYS A 85 -12.17 14.12 13.67
CA LYS A 85 -11.98 14.87 12.43
C LYS A 85 -13.29 15.20 11.73
N TYR A 86 -14.25 14.29 11.82
CA TYR A 86 -15.50 14.35 11.05
C TYR A 86 -16.76 14.23 11.90
N SER A 87 -16.64 14.07 13.21
CA SER A 87 -17.77 13.83 14.12
C SER A 87 -18.57 12.56 13.76
N VAL A 88 -17.88 11.55 13.19
CA VAL A 88 -18.47 10.27 12.82
C VAL A 88 -18.05 9.23 13.87
N ILE A 89 -19.03 8.70 14.60
CA ILE A 89 -18.82 7.64 15.60
C ILE A 89 -18.96 6.30 14.91
N LEU A 90 -17.92 5.45 15.04
CA LEU A 90 -17.86 4.11 14.47
C LEU A 90 -17.49 3.08 15.53
N ASP A 91 -18.08 1.88 15.44
CA ASP A 91 -17.67 0.74 16.27
C ASP A 91 -16.41 0.06 15.68
N PRO A 92 -15.27 0.05 16.41
CA PRO A 92 -14.05 -0.56 15.92
C PRO A 92 -14.14 -2.09 15.71
N ASN A 93 -15.16 -2.76 16.22
CA ASN A 93 -15.32 -4.21 16.09
C ASN A 93 -16.13 -4.64 14.87
N SER A 94 -17.06 -3.81 14.44
CA SER A 94 -17.99 -4.11 13.32
C SER A 94 -17.86 -3.18 12.13
N GLU A 95 -17.35 -1.94 12.31
CA GLU A 95 -17.36 -0.90 11.28
C GLU A 95 -15.95 -0.45 10.84
N ALA A 96 -14.90 -1.13 11.31
CA ALA A 96 -13.52 -0.85 10.89
C ALA A 96 -12.77 -2.12 10.53
N VAL A 97 -12.11 -2.10 9.37
CA VAL A 97 -11.20 -3.14 8.89
C VAL A 97 -9.96 -2.51 8.29
N VAL A 98 -8.80 -3.13 8.53
CA VAL A 98 -7.53 -2.73 7.95
C VAL A 98 -7.26 -3.58 6.71
N THR A 99 -6.94 -2.93 5.60
CA THR A 99 -6.63 -3.58 4.32
C THR A 99 -5.17 -3.33 3.92
N MET A 100 -4.61 -4.17 3.07
CA MET A 100 -3.29 -3.98 2.49
C MET A 100 -3.35 -3.00 1.30
N GLY A 101 -3.63 -1.74 1.64
CA GLY A 101 -3.85 -0.69 0.66
C GLY A 101 -5.32 -0.54 0.23
N SER A 102 -5.64 0.60 -0.36
CA SER A 102 -7.01 0.95 -0.76
C SER A 102 -7.55 0.08 -1.90
N LYS A 103 -6.70 -0.40 -2.80
CA LYS A 103 -7.11 -1.27 -3.93
C LYS A 103 -7.74 -2.57 -3.46
N GLU A 104 -7.15 -3.21 -2.45
CA GLU A 104 -7.71 -4.42 -1.83
C GLU A 104 -9.08 -4.13 -1.23
N GLY A 105 -9.19 -3.07 -0.44
CA GLY A 105 -10.45 -2.67 0.19
C GLY A 105 -11.56 -2.42 -0.82
N LEU A 106 -11.28 -1.70 -1.90
CA LEU A 106 -12.24 -1.41 -2.96
C LEU A 106 -12.63 -2.68 -3.74
N GLY A 107 -11.66 -3.55 -4.05
CA GLY A 107 -11.92 -4.82 -4.72
C GLY A 107 -12.82 -5.73 -3.89
N HIS A 108 -12.53 -5.89 -2.61
CA HIS A 108 -13.34 -6.71 -1.70
C HIS A 108 -14.73 -6.12 -1.46
N LEU A 109 -14.85 -4.79 -1.38
CA LEU A 109 -16.16 -4.13 -1.25
C LEU A 109 -17.07 -4.44 -2.45
N ALA A 110 -16.50 -4.41 -3.68
CA ALA A 110 -17.23 -4.75 -4.88
C ALA A 110 -17.66 -6.22 -4.92
N LEU A 111 -16.85 -7.14 -4.38
CA LEU A 111 -17.18 -8.56 -4.30
C LEU A 111 -18.21 -8.89 -3.19
N ALA A 112 -18.24 -8.08 -2.13
CA ALA A 112 -19.14 -8.30 -1.00
C ALA A 112 -20.58 -7.84 -1.28
N ARG A 113 -20.83 -7.14 -2.37
CA ARG A 113 -22.11 -6.55 -2.76
C ARG A 113 -22.76 -7.28 -3.93
#